data_f55d0367c29b1f4b72042bcf12f7d016
#
_entry.id   f55d0367c29b1f4b72042bcf12f7d016
#
_cell.length_a   1.000
_cell.length_b   1.000
_cell.length_c   1.000
_cell.angle_alpha   90.00
_cell.angle_beta   90.00
_cell.angle_gamma   90.00
#
_symmetry.space_group_name_H-M   'P 1'
#
loop_
_entity.id
_entity.type
_entity.pdbx_description
1 polymer ?
#
loop_
_entity_poly.entity_id
_entity_poly.type
_entity_poly.pdbx_seq_one_letter_code
_entity_poly.pdbx_strand_id
1 'polypeptide(L)'
;VLLGLLGDFDSFEYAINLKNFIKNNPNNNIDIFAIAIGNKIGKDKFCKFTGFPSKNLEVVHDNKIHQDLMASKGIDIGLGGWINMLIMLSGINSLKTIKEVFRGYTGDKNSKQLFNDEDQINFLNLIKFPGIYFKYTCGDGYLRPFELATYRLNNMLEILKHWNDYI
;
A
#
# COMPACT_ATOMS: atom_id res chain seq x y z
N VAL A 1 -8.84 -11.28 2.51
CA VAL A 1 -8.20 -10.33 1.60
C VAL A 1 -7.05 -11.01 0.90
N LEU A 2 -6.93 -10.83 -0.42
CA LEU A 2 -5.76 -11.27 -1.18
C LEU A 2 -4.85 -10.06 -1.39
N LEU A 3 -3.64 -10.17 -0.91
CA LEU A 3 -2.55 -9.23 -1.20
C LEU A 3 -1.68 -9.84 -2.31
N GLY A 4 -0.99 -9.02 -3.07
CA GLY A 4 -0.01 -9.48 -4.05
C GLY A 4 1.28 -9.97 -3.39
N LEU A 5 2.42 -9.67 -4.00
CA LEU A 5 3.72 -9.85 -3.37
C LEU A 5 3.84 -8.96 -2.13
N LEU A 6 4.48 -9.45 -1.08
CA LEU A 6 4.74 -8.63 0.11
C LEU A 6 5.53 -7.36 -0.22
N GLY A 7 6.41 -7.40 -1.24
CA GLY A 7 7.17 -6.22 -1.71
C GLY A 7 6.43 -5.30 -2.67
N ASP A 8 5.14 -5.53 -2.90
CA ASP A 8 4.33 -4.69 -3.76
C ASP A 8 3.78 -3.46 -3.02
N PHE A 9 3.85 -2.29 -3.67
CA PHE A 9 3.34 -1.03 -3.10
C PHE A 9 1.88 -1.10 -2.70
N ASP A 10 1.05 -1.68 -3.55
CA ASP A 10 -0.39 -1.79 -3.29
C ASP A 10 -0.65 -2.65 -2.06
N SER A 11 0.13 -3.71 -1.85
CA SER A 11 0.05 -4.56 -0.66
C SER A 11 0.37 -3.79 0.62
N PHE A 12 1.40 -2.93 0.59
CA PHE A 12 1.75 -2.06 1.72
C PHE A 12 0.64 -1.06 2.02
N GLU A 13 0.20 -0.30 1.02
CA GLU A 13 -0.85 0.71 1.17
C GLU A 13 -2.15 0.08 1.67
N TYR A 14 -2.51 -1.07 1.12
CA TYR A 14 -3.73 -1.75 1.50
C TYR A 14 -3.69 -2.30 2.93
N ALA A 15 -2.58 -2.90 3.35
CA ALA A 15 -2.41 -3.40 4.71
C ALA A 15 -2.49 -2.28 5.75
N ILE A 16 -1.86 -1.12 5.48
CA ILE A 16 -1.92 0.03 6.39
C ILE A 16 -3.36 0.58 6.47
N ASN A 17 -4.06 0.67 5.34
CA ASN A 17 -5.45 1.10 5.30
C ASN A 17 -6.37 0.13 6.06
N LEU A 18 -6.19 -1.17 5.90
CA LEU A 18 -6.93 -2.19 6.65
C LEU A 18 -6.68 -2.09 8.16
N LYS A 19 -5.42 -1.93 8.57
CA LYS A 19 -5.08 -1.70 9.98
C LYS A 19 -5.80 -0.47 10.53
N ASN A 20 -5.76 0.64 9.80
CA ASN A 20 -6.43 1.87 10.23
C ASN A 20 -7.95 1.70 10.28
N PHE A 21 -8.52 0.96 9.34
CA PHE A 21 -9.95 0.63 9.35
C PHE A 21 -10.34 -0.17 10.60
N ILE A 22 -9.57 -1.20 10.96
CA ILE A 22 -9.79 -1.98 12.19
C ILE A 22 -9.71 -1.08 13.41
N LYS A 23 -8.67 -0.26 13.49
CA LYS A 23 -8.45 0.66 14.62
C LYS A 23 -9.60 1.66 14.81
N ASN A 24 -10.12 2.18 13.72
CA ASN A 24 -11.16 3.22 13.74
C ASN A 24 -12.59 2.66 13.89
N ASN A 25 -12.75 1.34 13.81
CA ASN A 25 -14.05 0.67 13.92
C ASN A 25 -14.02 -0.48 14.95
N PRO A 26 -13.70 -0.22 16.21
CA PRO A 26 -13.50 -1.26 17.24
C PRO A 26 -14.78 -2.05 17.55
N ASN A 27 -15.94 -1.47 17.28
CA ASN A 27 -17.24 -2.10 17.57
C ASN A 27 -17.76 -2.98 16.43
N ASN A 28 -17.07 -3.00 15.29
CA ASN A 28 -17.42 -3.90 14.21
C ASN A 28 -16.79 -5.27 14.49
N ASN A 29 -17.61 -6.30 14.68
CA ASN A 29 -17.16 -7.70 14.76
C ASN A 29 -16.64 -8.19 13.39
N ILE A 30 -15.62 -7.53 12.85
CA ILE A 30 -15.01 -7.89 11.58
C ILE A 30 -13.60 -8.39 11.84
N ASP A 31 -13.41 -9.68 11.60
CA ASP A 31 -12.07 -10.27 11.54
C ASP A 31 -11.55 -10.18 10.10
N ILE A 32 -10.38 -9.57 9.94
CA ILE A 32 -9.70 -9.47 8.65
C ILE A 32 -8.55 -10.45 8.62
N PHE A 33 -8.58 -11.35 7.66
CA PHE A 33 -7.50 -12.27 7.36
C PHE A 33 -6.97 -12.02 5.95
N ALA A 34 -5.66 -11.94 5.82
CA ALA A 34 -4.98 -11.67 4.56
C ALA A 34 -4.05 -12.82 4.16
N ILE A 35 -3.95 -13.05 2.86
CA ILE A 35 -3.00 -13.99 2.25
C ILE A 35 -2.15 -13.19 1.27
N ALA A 36 -0.82 -13.35 1.37
CA ALA A 36 0.14 -12.69 0.49
C ALA A 36 1.15 -13.68 -0.08
N ILE A 37 1.77 -13.35 -1.19
CA ILE A 37 2.87 -14.11 -1.76
C ILE A 37 4.17 -13.61 -1.13
N GLY A 38 4.97 -14.51 -0.55
CA GLY A 38 6.23 -14.15 0.10
C GLY A 38 6.76 -15.26 1.00
N ASN A 39 7.69 -14.88 1.87
CA ASN A 39 8.29 -15.78 2.83
C ASN A 39 8.09 -15.29 4.28
N LYS A 40 8.49 -16.10 5.25
CA LYS A 40 8.29 -15.80 6.68
C LYS A 40 9.07 -14.55 7.12
N ILE A 41 10.28 -14.36 6.60
CA ILE A 41 11.13 -13.20 6.95
C ILE A 41 10.47 -11.92 6.42
N GLY A 42 10.00 -11.96 5.18
CA GLY A 42 9.24 -10.85 4.57
C GLY A 42 7.97 -10.54 5.34
N LYS A 43 7.21 -11.57 5.75
CA LYS A 43 6.01 -11.40 6.60
C LYS A 43 6.33 -10.63 7.89
N ASP A 44 7.39 -11.04 8.60
CA ASP A 44 7.74 -10.40 9.88
C ASP A 44 8.11 -8.93 9.68
N LYS A 45 8.88 -8.62 8.65
CA LYS A 45 9.25 -7.23 8.29
C LYS A 45 8.05 -6.42 7.85
N PHE A 46 7.22 -6.97 6.97
CA PHE A 46 5.99 -6.35 6.49
C PHE A 46 5.04 -6.00 7.63
N CYS A 47 4.76 -6.96 8.52
CA CYS A 47 3.89 -6.73 9.68
C CYS A 47 4.48 -5.69 10.64
N LYS A 48 5.80 -5.74 10.87
CA LYS A 48 6.49 -4.75 11.71
C LYS A 48 6.39 -3.34 11.13
N PHE A 49 6.56 -3.18 9.83
CA PHE A 49 6.52 -1.88 9.16
C PHE A 49 5.09 -1.34 9.04
N THR A 50 4.17 -2.14 8.52
CA THR A 50 2.78 -1.73 8.27
C THR A 50 1.95 -1.63 9.55
N GLY A 51 2.37 -2.36 10.60
CA GLY A 51 1.59 -2.56 11.80
C GLY A 51 0.38 -3.48 11.61
N PHE A 52 0.32 -4.23 10.50
CA PHE A 52 -0.72 -5.23 10.28
C PHE A 52 -0.51 -6.43 11.24
N PRO A 53 -1.57 -6.97 11.88
CA PRO A 53 -1.42 -8.05 12.84
C PRO A 53 -0.86 -9.32 12.19
N SER A 54 0.30 -9.80 12.65
CA SER A 54 0.98 -10.96 12.06
C SER A 54 0.14 -12.25 12.12
N LYS A 55 -0.71 -12.38 13.14
CA LYS A 55 -1.64 -13.51 13.27
C LYS A 55 -2.72 -13.54 12.17
N ASN A 56 -2.98 -12.39 11.56
CA ASN A 56 -4.02 -12.21 10.54
C ASN A 56 -3.44 -12.20 9.11
N LEU A 57 -2.14 -12.44 8.96
CA LEU A 57 -1.49 -12.56 7.66
C LEU A 57 -0.90 -13.95 7.50
N GLU A 58 -1.25 -14.61 6.41
CA GLU A 58 -0.61 -15.84 5.96
C GLU A 58 0.21 -15.59 4.70
N VAL A 59 1.34 -16.26 4.56
CA VAL A 59 2.19 -16.15 3.37
C VAL A 59 2.29 -17.48 2.66
N VAL A 60 2.19 -17.42 1.35
CA VAL A 60 2.34 -18.54 0.44
C VAL A 60 3.49 -18.28 -0.52
N HIS A 61 4.18 -19.34 -0.95
CA HIS A 61 5.34 -19.20 -1.82
C HIS A 61 4.98 -19.01 -3.30
N ASP A 62 3.75 -19.31 -3.68
CA ASP A 62 3.29 -19.24 -5.05
C ASP A 62 1.92 -18.57 -5.16
N ASN A 63 1.48 -18.35 -6.37
CA ASN A 63 0.22 -17.70 -6.68
C ASN A 63 -0.97 -18.66 -6.85
N LYS A 64 -0.82 -19.95 -6.48
CA LYS A 64 -1.83 -20.98 -6.71
C LYS A 64 -3.15 -20.63 -6.02
N ILE A 65 -3.11 -20.25 -4.75
CA ILE A 65 -4.31 -19.83 -4.01
C ILE A 65 -4.99 -18.63 -4.68
N HIS A 66 -4.19 -17.66 -5.19
CA HIS A 66 -4.74 -16.51 -5.91
C HIS A 66 -5.45 -16.93 -7.20
N GLN A 67 -4.90 -17.91 -7.92
CA GLN A 67 -5.52 -18.47 -9.12
C GLN A 67 -6.80 -19.26 -8.80
N ASP A 68 -6.77 -20.08 -7.77
CA ASP A 68 -7.93 -20.86 -7.32
C ASP A 68 -9.08 -19.97 -6.87
N LEU A 69 -8.80 -18.82 -6.32
CA LEU A 69 -9.77 -17.78 -5.95
C LEU A 69 -10.12 -16.83 -7.09
N MET A 70 -9.81 -17.19 -8.33
CA MET A 70 -10.11 -16.43 -9.55
C MET A 70 -9.52 -15.01 -9.57
N ALA A 71 -8.42 -14.78 -8.86
CA ALA A 71 -7.72 -13.51 -8.96
C ALA A 71 -7.18 -13.30 -10.39
N SER A 72 -7.36 -12.10 -10.93
CA SER A 72 -6.85 -11.77 -12.25
C SER A 72 -5.33 -11.88 -12.29
N LYS A 73 -4.78 -12.52 -13.34
CA LYS A 73 -3.34 -12.59 -13.55
C LYS A 73 -2.70 -11.24 -13.90
N GLY A 74 -3.49 -10.19 -14.02
CA GLY A 74 -3.02 -8.91 -14.54
C GLY A 74 -2.85 -8.92 -16.06
N ILE A 75 -2.18 -7.89 -16.57
CA ILE A 75 -1.91 -7.77 -18.01
C ILE A 75 -0.57 -8.43 -18.32
N ASP A 76 -0.60 -9.47 -19.12
CA ASP A 76 0.61 -10.05 -19.68
C ASP A 76 0.42 -10.27 -21.19
N ILE A 77 1.14 -9.46 -21.97
CA ILE A 77 1.12 -9.54 -23.44
C ILE A 77 2.34 -10.29 -24.00
N GLY A 78 3.15 -10.90 -23.13
CA GLY A 78 4.32 -11.68 -23.55
C GLY A 78 5.53 -10.87 -24.01
N LEU A 79 5.52 -9.53 -23.91
CA LEU A 79 6.60 -8.64 -24.35
C LEU A 79 7.54 -8.21 -23.20
N GLY A 80 7.47 -8.90 -22.07
CA GLY A 80 8.32 -8.65 -20.90
C GLY A 80 7.74 -7.66 -19.88
N GLY A 81 8.31 -7.67 -18.68
CA GLY A 81 7.76 -6.97 -17.51
C GLY A 81 7.66 -5.45 -17.68
N TRP A 82 8.63 -4.82 -18.34
CA TRP A 82 8.62 -3.37 -18.55
C TRP A 82 7.47 -2.89 -19.45
N ILE A 83 7.18 -3.63 -20.51
CA ILE A 83 6.08 -3.29 -21.43
C ILE A 83 4.74 -3.54 -20.74
N ASN A 84 4.60 -4.65 -20.03
CA ASN A 84 3.42 -4.92 -19.23
C ASN A 84 3.18 -3.82 -18.19
N MET A 85 4.23 -3.35 -17.51
CA MET A 85 4.14 -2.24 -16.58
C MET A 85 3.70 -0.94 -17.26
N LEU A 86 4.25 -0.59 -18.42
CA LEU A 86 3.85 0.60 -19.17
C LEU A 86 2.38 0.53 -19.61
N ILE A 87 1.91 -0.63 -20.02
CA ILE A 87 0.50 -0.84 -20.39
C ILE A 87 -0.40 -0.69 -19.15
N MET A 88 -0.01 -1.25 -18.02
CA MET A 88 -0.73 -1.06 -16.76
C MET A 88 -0.80 0.42 -16.37
N LEU A 89 0.34 1.13 -16.46
CA LEU A 89 0.41 2.56 -16.16
C LEU A 89 -0.41 3.41 -17.13
N SER A 90 -0.55 2.98 -18.39
CA SER A 90 -1.39 3.67 -19.38
C SER A 90 -2.88 3.57 -19.08
N GLY A 91 -3.30 2.67 -18.19
CA GLY A 91 -4.68 2.46 -17.82
C GLY A 91 -5.56 1.91 -18.94
N ILE A 92 -4.98 1.25 -19.96
CA ILE A 92 -5.70 0.74 -21.13
C ILE A 92 -6.88 -0.16 -20.75
N ASN A 93 -6.77 -0.92 -19.68
CA ASN A 93 -7.85 -1.78 -19.18
C ASN A 93 -8.74 -1.12 -18.10
N SER A 94 -8.40 0.09 -17.65
CA SER A 94 -9.18 0.78 -16.63
C SER A 94 -8.98 2.29 -16.70
N LEU A 95 -9.91 2.98 -17.33
CA LEU A 95 -9.96 4.46 -17.32
C LEU A 95 -10.01 5.02 -15.90
N LYS A 96 -10.49 4.23 -14.94
CA LYS A 96 -10.49 4.61 -13.52
C LYS A 96 -9.07 4.69 -12.96
N THR A 97 -8.14 3.83 -13.41
CA THR A 97 -6.75 3.85 -12.95
C THR A 97 -6.06 5.16 -13.33
N ILE A 98 -6.21 5.63 -14.57
CA ILE A 98 -5.66 6.93 -14.99
C ILE A 98 -6.21 8.06 -14.11
N LYS A 99 -7.52 8.07 -13.88
CA LYS A 99 -8.16 9.07 -13.03
C LYS A 99 -7.58 9.06 -11.61
N GLU A 100 -7.37 7.89 -11.02
CA GLU A 100 -6.80 7.75 -9.68
C GLU A 100 -5.32 8.16 -9.63
N VAL A 101 -4.55 7.84 -10.66
CA VAL A 101 -3.15 8.30 -10.77
C VAL A 101 -3.11 9.82 -10.82
N PHE A 102 -3.91 10.45 -11.70
CA PHE A 102 -3.99 11.91 -11.76
C PHE A 102 -4.47 12.51 -10.44
N ARG A 103 -5.50 11.93 -9.82
CA ARG A 103 -5.99 12.36 -8.52
C ARG A 103 -4.89 12.37 -7.46
N GLY A 104 -4.01 11.34 -7.47
CA GLY A 104 -2.87 11.26 -6.55
C GLY A 104 -1.85 12.39 -6.74
N TYR A 105 -1.69 12.91 -7.97
CA TYR A 105 -0.74 14.00 -8.26
C TYR A 105 -1.36 15.39 -8.18
N THR A 106 -2.62 15.54 -8.56
CA THR A 106 -3.31 16.84 -8.59
C THR A 106 -4.02 17.19 -7.29
N GLY A 107 -4.23 16.18 -6.45
CA GLY A 107 -4.99 16.29 -5.21
C GLY A 107 -6.50 16.11 -5.38
N ASP A 108 -7.15 15.84 -4.27
CA ASP A 108 -8.61 15.65 -4.17
C ASP A 108 -9.13 16.27 -2.89
N LYS A 109 -10.02 17.26 -3.03
CA LYS A 109 -10.61 18.00 -1.91
C LYS A 109 -11.45 17.13 -0.96
N ASN A 110 -11.92 15.98 -1.44
CA ASN A 110 -12.77 15.08 -0.66
C ASN A 110 -11.98 13.96 0.04
N SER A 111 -10.68 13.88 -0.18
CA SER A 111 -9.84 12.85 0.45
C SER A 111 -9.52 13.19 1.88
N LYS A 112 -9.63 12.17 2.73
CA LYS A 112 -9.20 12.25 4.12
C LYS A 112 -7.68 12.32 4.22
N GLN A 113 -7.22 12.90 5.32
CA GLN A 113 -5.80 12.85 5.70
C GLN A 113 -5.33 11.39 5.86
N LEU A 114 -4.16 11.07 5.33
CA LEU A 114 -3.57 9.72 5.42
C LEU A 114 -2.99 9.45 6.79
N PHE A 115 -2.25 10.41 7.32
CA PHE A 115 -1.70 10.33 8.67
C PHE A 115 -2.61 11.06 9.66
N ASN A 116 -2.84 10.48 10.83
CA ASN A 116 -3.54 11.20 11.89
C ASN A 116 -2.64 12.34 12.43
N ASP A 117 -3.25 13.35 13.00
CA ASP A 117 -2.52 14.52 13.54
C ASP A 117 -1.45 14.13 14.57
N GLU A 118 -1.68 13.04 15.30
CA GLU A 118 -0.80 12.53 16.36
C GLU A 118 0.28 11.55 15.85
N ASP A 119 0.18 11.09 14.60
CA ASP A 119 1.14 10.15 14.06
C ASP A 119 2.52 10.80 13.95
N GLN A 120 3.56 10.08 14.40
CA GLN A 120 4.94 10.50 14.20
C GLN A 120 5.44 9.92 12.88
N ILE A 121 5.62 10.78 11.90
CA ILE A 121 6.12 10.41 10.58
C ILE A 121 7.65 10.48 10.60
N ASN A 122 8.28 9.35 10.33
CA ASN A 122 9.71 9.25 10.16
C ASN A 122 10.02 9.30 8.65
N PHE A 123 10.50 10.43 8.19
CA PHE A 123 10.84 10.62 6.78
C PHE A 123 12.31 10.30 6.54
N LEU A 124 12.59 9.31 5.72
CA LEU A 124 13.94 8.86 5.33
C LEU A 124 14.84 8.45 6.51
N ASN A 125 14.29 8.17 7.69
CA ASN A 125 15.04 8.03 8.95
C ASN A 125 15.89 9.26 9.35
N LEU A 126 15.67 10.41 8.73
CA LEU A 126 16.41 11.64 8.95
C LEU A 126 15.60 12.66 9.74
N ILE A 127 14.32 12.77 9.45
CA ILE A 127 13.44 13.80 10.02
C ILE A 127 12.21 13.14 10.62
N LYS A 128 11.83 13.57 11.81
CA LYS A 128 10.57 13.20 12.46
C LYS A 128 9.70 14.42 12.58
N PHE A 129 8.45 14.30 12.18
CA PHE A 129 7.46 15.35 12.33
C PHE A 129 6.06 14.77 12.58
N PRO A 130 5.17 15.51 13.26
CA PRO A 130 3.82 15.05 13.52
C PRO A 130 2.93 15.12 12.26
N GLY A 131 1.95 14.23 12.15
CA GLY A 131 1.01 14.19 11.04
C GLY A 131 0.22 15.48 10.82
N ILE A 132 -0.04 16.23 11.90
CA ILE A 132 -0.66 17.54 11.85
C ILE A 132 0.08 18.54 10.93
N TYR A 133 1.37 18.32 10.67
CA TYR A 133 2.14 19.14 9.74
C TYR A 133 1.51 19.19 8.34
N PHE A 134 0.96 18.09 7.87
CA PHE A 134 0.29 18.04 6.58
C PHE A 134 -1.00 18.85 6.55
N LYS A 135 -1.69 19.00 7.66
CA LYS A 135 -2.87 19.82 7.77
C LYS A 135 -2.56 21.30 7.50
N TYR A 136 -1.41 21.78 7.98
CA TYR A 136 -1.00 23.15 7.79
C TYR A 136 -0.36 23.42 6.42
N THR A 137 0.32 22.45 5.85
CA THR A 137 1.08 22.63 4.60
C THR A 137 0.25 22.37 3.34
N CYS A 138 -0.79 21.55 3.43
CA CYS A 138 -1.53 21.08 2.25
C CYS A 138 -2.99 21.52 2.24
N GLY A 139 -3.49 22.14 3.32
CA GLY A 139 -4.88 22.56 3.48
C GLY A 139 -5.83 21.39 3.80
N ASP A 140 -7.04 21.74 4.28
CA ASP A 140 -8.06 20.75 4.60
C ASP A 140 -8.77 20.25 3.32
N GLY A 141 -9.04 18.96 3.29
CA GLY A 141 -9.88 18.35 2.25
C GLY A 141 -9.18 18.10 0.91
N TYR A 142 -7.86 18.17 0.85
CA TYR A 142 -7.10 17.72 -0.32
C TYR A 142 -6.52 16.32 -0.09
N LEU A 143 -6.58 15.48 -1.11
CA LEU A 143 -5.60 14.41 -1.21
C LEU A 143 -4.27 15.14 -1.37
N ARG A 144 -3.46 15.04 -0.36
CA ARG A 144 -2.30 15.90 -0.19
C ARG A 144 -1.13 15.32 -0.95
N PRO A 145 -0.71 15.89 -2.08
CA PRO A 145 0.36 15.31 -2.89
C PRO A 145 1.64 15.06 -2.09
N PHE A 146 1.98 15.97 -1.17
CA PHE A 146 3.15 15.79 -0.31
C PHE A 146 2.98 14.67 0.71
N GLU A 147 1.80 14.53 1.28
CA GLU A 147 1.50 13.47 2.23
C GLU A 147 1.56 12.11 1.55
N LEU A 148 0.93 11.98 0.38
CA LEU A 148 0.97 10.76 -0.42
C LEU A 148 2.40 10.44 -0.90
N ALA A 149 3.15 11.44 -1.35
CA ALA A 149 4.54 11.25 -1.76
C ALA A 149 5.42 10.80 -0.60
N THR A 150 5.25 11.39 0.59
CA THR A 150 5.97 10.97 1.81
C THR A 150 5.64 9.54 2.17
N TYR A 151 4.37 9.18 2.15
CA TYR A 151 3.91 7.85 2.44
C TYR A 151 4.49 6.80 1.47
N ARG A 152 4.38 7.06 0.17
CA ARG A 152 4.89 6.16 -0.88
C ARG A 152 6.40 6.06 -0.88
N LEU A 153 7.11 7.16 -0.64
CA LEU A 153 8.56 7.14 -0.56
C LEU A 153 9.06 6.33 0.62
N ASN A 154 8.42 6.43 1.78
CA ASN A 154 8.76 5.60 2.93
C ASN A 154 8.54 4.11 2.66
N ASN A 155 7.41 3.75 2.02
CA ASN A 155 7.14 2.38 1.61
C ASN A 155 8.21 1.87 0.62
N MET A 156 8.55 2.69 -0.38
CA MET A 156 9.58 2.34 -1.37
C MET A 156 10.94 2.08 -0.71
N LEU A 157 11.34 2.94 0.21
CA LEU A 157 12.64 2.78 0.90
C LEU A 157 12.67 1.52 1.76
N GLU A 158 11.57 1.19 2.43
CA GLU A 158 11.48 -0.06 3.19
C GLU A 158 11.58 -1.27 2.27
N ILE A 159 10.87 -1.27 1.15
CA ILE A 159 10.92 -2.35 0.16
C ILE A 159 12.33 -2.50 -0.41
N LEU A 160 12.97 -1.40 -0.84
CA LEU A 160 14.32 -1.43 -1.41
C LEU A 160 15.36 -1.91 -0.39
N LYS A 161 15.25 -1.48 0.86
CA LYS A 161 16.14 -1.89 1.94
C LYS A 161 16.08 -3.39 2.23
N HIS A 162 14.93 -4.00 2.02
CA HIS A 162 14.66 -5.39 2.34
C HIS A 162 14.21 -6.20 1.12
N TRP A 163 14.69 -5.80 -0.07
CA TRP A 163 14.27 -6.37 -1.34
C TRP A 163 14.28 -7.91 -1.37
N ASN A 164 15.42 -8.50 -0.96
CA ASN A 164 15.58 -9.96 -0.96
C ASN A 164 14.73 -10.69 0.09
N ASP A 165 14.13 -9.97 1.03
CA ASP A 165 13.26 -10.56 2.05
C ASP A 165 11.80 -10.54 1.60
N TYR A 166 11.44 -9.58 0.74
CA TYR A 166 10.06 -9.39 0.25
C TYR A 166 9.75 -10.12 -1.05
N ILE A 167 10.78 -10.47 -1.85
CA ILE A 167 10.63 -11.03 -3.21
C ILE A 167 11.23 -12.42 -3.35
#